data_f713f7aa392bb816c708a801dafadb66
#
_entry.id   f713f7aa392bb816c708a801dafadb66
#
_cell.length_a   1.000
_cell.length_b   1.000
_cell.length_c   1.000
_cell.angle_alpha   90.00
_cell.angle_beta   90.00
_cell.angle_gamma   90.00
#
_symmetry.space_group_name_H-M   'P 1'
#
loop_
_entity.id
_entity.type
_entity.pdbx_description
1 polymer ?
#
loop_
_entity_poly.entity_id
_entity_poly.type
_entity_poly.pdbx_seq_one_letter_code
_entity_poly.pdbx_strand_id
1 'polypeptide(L)'
;MNKLKFVFSTIIFSVGLVITTIAQAETIKIGVSFRMLSDVGYKHGELITDTVALWNKEGTINGQKVDLTLYNDECKSEKGVANATKLAYQDKVHVIIGSSCSSVTLPMVPVSAKAKVPQIIPHSTNADITKKGSEYIFRVPVSSRFYKIVQGKYTAENQGTKIAYIYGPDAAGKDFALSLADYMRENYNVEPTYMVQSGEKETDFRSYLTKAKATNPEVLVISALMDETVRGLVQSYEVGIPKSVYRVTASIGSKVEIPTNAGSAAKGVTYAAAFAASDKRPIAKKFVKMVKDKYGVVPGHDFSQMMDLLDILEIALKKTKFSGDLAADRNSLRDAIAATTDFRGLASGPINFCKSGSPECRDGNRTPVMIEYTKGGKNFKTAVAGTVTFNASAGL
;
A
#
# COMPACT_ATOMS: atom_id res chain seq x y z
N MET A 1 -95.57 36.47 3.67
CA MET A 1 -95.04 35.11 4.03
C MET A 1 -93.83 34.80 3.14
N ASN A 2 -92.69 35.24 3.54
CA ASN A 2 -91.41 35.02 2.79
C ASN A 2 -90.61 33.93 3.50
N LYS A 3 -90.39 32.84 2.75
CA LYS A 3 -89.48 31.75 3.21
C LYS A 3 -88.08 32.07 2.79
N LEU A 4 -87.20 32.31 3.82
CA LEU A 4 -85.77 32.47 3.64
C LEU A 4 -85.08 31.08 3.54
N LYS A 5 -84.47 30.80 2.39
CA LYS A 5 -83.66 29.58 2.21
C LYS A 5 -82.24 29.90 2.63
N PHE A 6 -81.69 29.21 3.70
CA PHE A 6 -80.32 29.19 4.09
C PHE A 6 -79.55 28.17 3.24
N VAL A 7 -78.58 28.61 2.48
CA VAL A 7 -77.63 27.72 1.75
C VAL A 7 -76.38 27.58 2.64
N PHE A 8 -76.18 26.39 3.18
CA PHE A 8 -74.94 26.05 3.85
C PHE A 8 -73.87 25.68 2.80
N SER A 9 -72.82 26.50 2.65
CA SER A 9 -71.67 26.23 1.80
C SER A 9 -70.62 25.53 2.67
N THR A 10 -70.41 24.23 2.45
CA THR A 10 -69.39 23.43 3.13
C THR A 10 -68.07 23.64 2.41
N ILE A 11 -67.14 24.39 2.99
CA ILE A 11 -65.76 24.51 2.49
C ILE A 11 -64.97 23.32 3.01
N ILE A 12 -64.65 22.37 2.11
CA ILE A 12 -63.71 21.26 2.42
C ILE A 12 -62.31 21.80 2.28
N PHE A 13 -61.64 21.99 3.42
CA PHE A 13 -60.20 22.28 3.48
C PHE A 13 -59.43 20.97 3.30
N SER A 14 -58.92 20.70 2.08
CA SER A 14 -58.00 19.60 1.83
C SER A 14 -56.64 19.98 2.35
N VAL A 15 -56.28 19.54 3.55
CA VAL A 15 -54.90 19.58 4.04
C VAL A 15 -54.10 18.52 3.31
N GLY A 16 -53.37 18.91 2.28
CA GLY A 16 -52.38 18.06 1.62
C GLY A 16 -51.24 17.78 2.56
N LEU A 17 -51.17 16.57 3.10
CA LEU A 17 -50.01 16.09 3.89
C LEU A 17 -48.85 15.90 2.94
N VAL A 18 -47.95 16.89 2.84
CA VAL A 18 -46.68 16.74 2.11
C VAL A 18 -45.79 15.85 3.00
N ILE A 19 -45.83 14.52 2.73
CA ILE A 19 -44.87 13.59 3.29
C ILE A 19 -43.52 13.87 2.60
N THR A 20 -42.71 14.75 3.17
CA THR A 20 -41.30 14.82 2.82
C THR A 20 -40.66 13.54 3.31
N THR A 21 -40.48 12.56 2.40
CA THR A 21 -39.58 11.44 2.63
C THR A 21 -38.17 12.04 2.81
N ILE A 22 -37.75 12.15 4.06
CA ILE A 22 -36.33 12.37 4.35
C ILE A 22 -35.64 11.13 3.80
N ALA A 23 -35.06 11.24 2.61
CA ALA A 23 -34.18 10.22 2.08
C ALA A 23 -33.07 10.01 3.13
N GLN A 24 -33.15 8.91 3.85
CA GLN A 24 -32.12 8.57 4.82
C GLN A 24 -30.83 8.43 4.02
N ALA A 25 -29.85 9.28 4.33
CA ALA A 25 -28.55 9.25 3.65
C ALA A 25 -27.99 7.83 3.74
N GLU A 26 -27.69 7.24 2.60
CA GLU A 26 -27.21 5.86 2.55
C GLU A 26 -25.89 5.74 3.30
N THR A 27 -25.75 4.65 4.06
CA THR A 27 -24.52 4.35 4.78
C THR A 27 -23.46 3.86 3.79
N ILE A 28 -22.34 4.57 3.71
CA ILE A 28 -21.20 4.18 2.88
C ILE A 28 -20.48 3.01 3.57
N LYS A 29 -20.24 1.92 2.83
CA LYS A 29 -19.59 0.72 3.36
C LYS A 29 -18.19 0.58 2.80
N ILE A 30 -17.18 0.53 3.69
CA ILE A 30 -15.78 0.29 3.35
C ILE A 30 -15.41 -1.12 3.83
N GLY A 31 -14.88 -1.95 2.94
CA GLY A 31 -14.36 -3.27 3.26
C GLY A 31 -12.83 -3.27 3.29
N VAL A 32 -12.27 -3.99 4.23
CA VAL A 32 -10.81 -4.15 4.36
C VAL A 32 -10.46 -5.63 4.38
N SER A 33 -9.50 -6.05 3.55
CA SER A 33 -8.82 -7.33 3.69
C SER A 33 -7.33 -7.06 3.84
N PHE A 34 -6.79 -7.38 5.01
CA PHE A 34 -5.45 -6.96 5.37
C PHE A 34 -4.79 -7.95 6.32
N ARG A 35 -3.45 -8.05 6.28
CA ARG A 35 -2.70 -8.86 7.24
C ARG A 35 -2.65 -8.19 8.61
N MET A 36 -3.31 -8.80 9.61
CA MET A 36 -3.38 -8.30 11.00
C MET A 36 -2.67 -9.22 11.99
N LEU A 37 -1.62 -9.92 11.58
CA LEU A 37 -0.94 -10.94 12.42
C LEU A 37 0.23 -10.40 13.26
N SER A 38 0.71 -9.18 12.99
CA SER A 38 1.78 -8.55 13.76
C SER A 38 1.26 -7.35 14.53
N ASP A 39 1.98 -6.94 15.58
CA ASP A 39 1.65 -5.72 16.32
C ASP A 39 1.49 -4.51 15.39
N VAL A 40 2.36 -4.40 14.36
CA VAL A 40 2.28 -3.34 13.38
C VAL A 40 1.10 -3.52 12.42
N GLY A 41 0.75 -4.76 12.06
CA GLY A 41 -0.45 -5.04 11.25
C GLY A 41 -1.74 -4.63 11.97
N TYR A 42 -1.83 -4.87 13.28
CA TYR A 42 -2.93 -4.35 14.12
C TYR A 42 -2.96 -2.82 14.13
N LYS A 43 -1.80 -2.16 14.23
CA LYS A 43 -1.72 -0.69 14.23
C LYS A 43 -2.23 -0.07 12.92
N HIS A 44 -2.07 -0.73 11.79
CA HIS A 44 -2.71 -0.30 10.53
C HIS A 44 -4.24 -0.43 10.60
N GLY A 45 -4.74 -1.52 11.17
CA GLY A 45 -6.17 -1.70 11.42
C GLY A 45 -6.74 -0.63 12.35
N GLU A 46 -6.02 -0.29 13.43
CA GLU A 46 -6.35 0.82 14.34
C GLU A 46 -6.35 2.17 13.59
N LEU A 47 -5.34 2.46 12.76
CA LEU A 47 -5.29 3.69 11.96
C LEU A 47 -6.53 3.84 11.06
N ILE A 48 -6.92 2.78 10.35
CA ILE A 48 -8.12 2.81 9.49
C ILE A 48 -9.37 3.05 10.34
N THR A 49 -9.53 2.30 11.44
CA THR A 49 -10.69 2.38 12.33
C THR A 49 -10.82 3.77 12.95
N ASP A 50 -9.73 4.32 13.46
CA ASP A 50 -9.68 5.64 14.06
C ASP A 50 -10.00 6.76 13.06
N THR A 51 -9.51 6.61 11.82
CA THR A 51 -9.77 7.57 10.75
C THR A 51 -11.25 7.56 10.35
N VAL A 52 -11.86 6.38 10.19
CA VAL A 52 -13.29 6.27 9.86
C VAL A 52 -14.16 6.76 11.04
N ALA A 53 -13.76 6.47 12.28
CA ALA A 53 -14.46 6.99 13.47
C ALA A 53 -14.39 8.54 13.53
N LEU A 54 -13.26 9.13 13.16
CA LEU A 54 -13.10 10.59 13.07
C LEU A 54 -14.01 11.18 11.98
N TRP A 55 -14.04 10.57 10.78
CA TRP A 55 -14.94 11.00 9.70
C TRP A 55 -16.40 11.01 10.14
N ASN A 56 -16.85 9.97 10.85
CA ASN A 56 -18.23 9.88 11.36
C ASN A 56 -18.50 10.93 12.45
N LYS A 57 -17.54 11.14 13.38
CA LYS A 57 -17.67 12.11 14.47
C LYS A 57 -17.78 13.56 13.95
N GLU A 58 -16.98 13.88 12.95
CA GLU A 58 -16.89 15.23 12.40
C GLU A 58 -17.85 15.48 11.21
N GLY A 59 -18.57 14.43 10.77
CA GLY A 59 -19.43 14.52 9.59
C GLY A 59 -18.65 14.79 8.29
N THR A 60 -17.39 14.39 8.25
CA THR A 60 -16.42 14.74 7.20
C THR A 60 -16.88 14.34 5.81
N ILE A 61 -17.58 13.21 5.68
CA ILE A 61 -18.07 12.70 4.38
C ILE A 61 -19.49 13.24 4.12
N ASN A 62 -19.59 14.55 3.97
CA ASN A 62 -20.87 15.27 3.68
C ASN A 62 -22.00 14.88 4.66
N GLY A 63 -21.67 14.61 5.92
CA GLY A 63 -22.63 14.16 6.93
C GLY A 63 -23.10 12.71 6.78
N GLN A 64 -22.64 11.97 5.76
CA GLN A 64 -22.97 10.55 5.58
C GLN A 64 -22.20 9.67 6.58
N LYS A 65 -22.88 8.62 7.06
CA LYS A 65 -22.27 7.61 7.90
C LYS A 65 -21.38 6.67 7.06
N VAL A 66 -20.23 6.30 7.59
CA VAL A 66 -19.32 5.33 7.02
C VAL A 66 -19.25 4.11 7.94
N ASP A 67 -19.61 2.93 7.43
CA ASP A 67 -19.44 1.65 8.11
C ASP A 67 -18.18 0.95 7.59
N LEU A 68 -17.43 0.36 8.53
CA LEU A 68 -16.16 -0.31 8.26
C LEU A 68 -16.27 -1.80 8.60
N THR A 69 -15.88 -2.66 7.64
CA THR A 69 -15.77 -4.10 7.82
C THR A 69 -14.32 -4.53 7.59
N LEU A 70 -13.69 -5.15 8.60
CA LEU A 70 -12.30 -5.61 8.55
C LEU A 70 -12.23 -7.13 8.60
N TYR A 71 -11.49 -7.72 7.65
CA TYR A 71 -11.14 -9.14 7.61
C TYR A 71 -9.63 -9.32 7.59
N ASN A 72 -9.13 -10.26 8.43
CA ASN A 72 -7.73 -10.66 8.43
C ASN A 72 -7.48 -11.71 7.35
N ASP A 73 -6.65 -11.40 6.36
CA ASP A 73 -6.26 -12.35 5.31
C ASP A 73 -5.04 -13.21 5.68
N GLU A 74 -4.37 -12.91 6.79
CA GLU A 74 -3.19 -13.64 7.29
C GLU A 74 -2.07 -13.78 6.24
N CYS A 75 -2.05 -12.94 5.22
CA CYS A 75 -1.17 -13.09 4.05
C CYS A 75 -1.36 -14.43 3.30
N LYS A 76 -2.57 -14.99 3.34
CA LYS A 76 -2.95 -16.23 2.66
C LYS A 76 -3.87 -15.93 1.49
N SER A 77 -3.48 -16.40 0.30
CA SER A 77 -4.20 -16.13 -0.96
C SER A 77 -5.67 -16.55 -0.91
N GLU A 78 -5.95 -17.74 -0.39
CA GLU A 78 -7.29 -18.28 -0.27
C GLU A 78 -8.19 -17.43 0.65
N LYS A 79 -7.64 -16.92 1.77
CA LYS A 79 -8.36 -16.00 2.66
C LYS A 79 -8.63 -14.66 1.99
N GLY A 80 -7.66 -14.11 1.27
CA GLY A 80 -7.85 -12.87 0.54
C GLY A 80 -8.95 -12.95 -0.51
N VAL A 81 -8.98 -14.02 -1.29
CA VAL A 81 -10.05 -14.28 -2.27
C VAL A 81 -11.42 -14.44 -1.61
N ALA A 82 -11.48 -15.21 -0.51
CA ALA A 82 -12.73 -15.39 0.26
C ALA A 82 -13.22 -14.06 0.84
N ASN A 83 -12.31 -13.25 1.41
CA ASN A 83 -12.63 -11.93 1.95
C ASN A 83 -13.13 -10.98 0.86
N ALA A 84 -12.43 -10.90 -0.29
CA ALA A 84 -12.84 -10.05 -1.40
C ALA A 84 -14.23 -10.46 -1.93
N THR A 85 -14.50 -11.76 -2.04
CA THR A 85 -15.80 -12.30 -2.47
C THR A 85 -16.89 -11.91 -1.48
N LYS A 86 -16.64 -12.10 -0.17
CA LYS A 86 -17.60 -11.76 0.88
C LYS A 86 -17.88 -10.25 0.90
N LEU A 87 -16.84 -9.42 0.91
CA LEU A 87 -16.96 -7.96 0.87
C LEU A 87 -17.77 -7.49 -0.34
N ALA A 88 -17.49 -8.05 -1.53
CA ALA A 88 -18.12 -7.62 -2.76
C ALA A 88 -19.61 -8.00 -2.87
N TYR A 89 -19.96 -9.25 -2.50
CA TYR A 89 -21.27 -9.83 -2.81
C TYR A 89 -22.20 -10.00 -1.59
N GLN A 90 -21.64 -10.24 -0.38
CA GLN A 90 -22.43 -10.41 0.84
C GLN A 90 -22.54 -9.10 1.62
N ASP A 91 -21.42 -8.48 1.95
CA ASP A 91 -21.37 -7.22 2.70
C ASP A 91 -21.73 -6.01 1.80
N LYS A 92 -21.61 -6.17 0.46
CA LYS A 92 -21.97 -5.19 -0.56
C LYS A 92 -21.28 -3.85 -0.31
N VAL A 93 -19.95 -3.90 -0.11
CA VAL A 93 -19.16 -2.68 0.15
C VAL A 93 -19.02 -1.82 -1.10
N HIS A 94 -18.84 -0.52 -0.91
CA HIS A 94 -18.63 0.45 -2.00
C HIS A 94 -17.17 0.45 -2.48
N VAL A 95 -16.22 0.11 -1.59
CA VAL A 95 -14.79 0.07 -1.89
C VAL A 95 -14.10 -1.01 -1.04
N ILE A 96 -13.04 -1.62 -1.58
CA ILE A 96 -12.18 -2.55 -0.86
C ILE A 96 -10.79 -1.91 -0.67
N ILE A 97 -10.29 -1.91 0.56
CA ILE A 97 -8.90 -1.60 0.89
C ILE A 97 -8.14 -2.92 1.09
N GLY A 98 -7.08 -3.15 0.34
CA GLY A 98 -6.27 -4.36 0.54
C GLY A 98 -5.68 -4.95 -0.74
N SER A 99 -4.80 -5.94 -0.58
CA SER A 99 -4.18 -6.47 0.63
C SER A 99 -2.80 -5.85 0.87
N SER A 100 -2.17 -6.20 1.99
CA SER A 100 -0.76 -5.81 2.24
C SER A 100 0.25 -6.75 1.58
N CYS A 101 -0.14 -7.97 1.21
CA CYS A 101 0.71 -8.99 0.61
C CYS A 101 0.42 -9.12 -0.89
N SER A 102 1.45 -9.03 -1.74
CA SER A 102 1.28 -9.16 -3.19
C SER A 102 0.71 -10.51 -3.62
N SER A 103 1.11 -11.62 -2.97
CA SER A 103 0.57 -12.96 -3.20
C SER A 103 -0.93 -13.06 -2.91
N VAL A 104 -1.45 -12.24 -2.02
CA VAL A 104 -2.88 -12.15 -1.69
C VAL A 104 -3.60 -11.20 -2.65
N THR A 105 -3.00 -10.04 -2.92
CA THR A 105 -3.61 -9.02 -3.78
C THR A 105 -3.80 -9.52 -5.22
N LEU A 106 -2.82 -10.23 -5.77
CA LEU A 106 -2.88 -10.76 -7.13
C LEU A 106 -4.15 -11.57 -7.43
N PRO A 107 -4.54 -12.58 -6.62
CA PRO A 107 -5.79 -13.32 -6.84
C PRO A 107 -7.05 -12.56 -6.37
N MET A 108 -6.96 -11.52 -5.53
CA MET A 108 -8.11 -10.67 -5.17
C MET A 108 -8.54 -9.76 -6.33
N VAL A 109 -7.58 -9.23 -7.10
CA VAL A 109 -7.83 -8.28 -8.21
C VAL A 109 -8.91 -8.76 -9.19
N PRO A 110 -8.89 -10.00 -9.71
CA PRO A 110 -9.94 -10.49 -10.59
C PRO A 110 -11.32 -10.50 -9.94
N VAL A 111 -11.41 -10.77 -8.63
CA VAL A 111 -12.69 -10.78 -7.89
C VAL A 111 -13.27 -9.37 -7.83
N SER A 112 -12.48 -8.39 -7.39
CA SER A 112 -12.91 -7.00 -7.29
C SER A 112 -13.27 -6.41 -8.65
N ALA A 113 -12.47 -6.67 -9.69
CA ALA A 113 -12.72 -6.22 -11.05
C ALA A 113 -14.01 -6.80 -11.62
N LYS A 114 -14.26 -8.12 -11.46
CA LYS A 114 -15.50 -8.79 -11.90
C LYS A 114 -16.73 -8.25 -11.17
N ALA A 115 -16.60 -7.99 -9.87
CA ALA A 115 -17.68 -7.44 -9.04
C ALA A 115 -17.88 -5.92 -9.24
N LYS A 116 -17.04 -5.29 -10.05
CA LYS A 116 -17.03 -3.83 -10.25
C LYS A 116 -16.94 -3.05 -8.94
N VAL A 117 -16.09 -3.51 -8.00
CA VAL A 117 -15.81 -2.84 -6.74
C VAL A 117 -14.44 -2.16 -6.85
N PRO A 118 -14.33 -0.85 -6.68
CA PRO A 118 -13.03 -0.20 -6.57
C PRO A 118 -12.19 -0.85 -5.47
N GLN A 119 -10.97 -1.27 -5.81
CA GLN A 119 -10.01 -1.78 -4.84
C GLN A 119 -8.80 -0.85 -4.80
N ILE A 120 -8.53 -0.29 -3.63
CA ILE A 120 -7.36 0.55 -3.38
C ILE A 120 -6.34 -0.25 -2.59
N ILE A 121 -5.13 -0.36 -3.13
CA ILE A 121 -4.08 -1.22 -2.63
C ILE A 121 -3.10 -0.37 -1.81
N PRO A 122 -2.93 -0.67 -0.51
CA PRO A 122 -2.07 0.14 0.37
C PRO A 122 -0.59 -0.22 0.33
N HIS A 123 -0.22 -1.51 0.10
CA HIS A 123 1.17 -1.93 0.31
C HIS A 123 1.74 -2.87 -0.77
N SER A 124 0.92 -3.59 -1.51
CA SER A 124 1.40 -4.60 -2.48
C SER A 124 2.12 -3.98 -3.67
N THR A 125 3.35 -4.41 -3.93
CA THR A 125 4.27 -3.78 -4.90
C THR A 125 4.44 -4.57 -6.20
N ASN A 126 4.08 -5.85 -6.27
CA ASN A 126 4.28 -6.68 -7.48
C ASN A 126 3.68 -6.01 -8.72
N ALA A 127 4.47 -5.97 -9.81
CA ALA A 127 4.10 -5.28 -11.05
C ALA A 127 2.83 -5.83 -11.70
N ASP A 128 2.59 -7.14 -11.62
CA ASP A 128 1.47 -7.81 -12.28
C ASP A 128 0.08 -7.43 -11.71
N ILE A 129 0.04 -6.83 -10.52
CA ILE A 129 -1.21 -6.37 -9.89
C ILE A 129 -1.97 -5.41 -10.80
N THR A 130 -1.26 -4.52 -11.49
CA THR A 130 -1.85 -3.51 -12.39
C THR A 130 -1.60 -3.82 -13.87
N LYS A 131 -0.65 -4.73 -14.19
CA LYS A 131 -0.22 -5.03 -15.55
C LYS A 131 -1.34 -5.55 -16.47
N LYS A 132 -2.26 -6.37 -15.93
CA LYS A 132 -3.41 -6.90 -16.68
C LYS A 132 -4.47 -5.86 -16.99
N GLY A 133 -4.37 -4.69 -16.37
CA GLY A 133 -5.29 -3.58 -16.53
C GLY A 133 -6.68 -3.85 -15.94
N SER A 134 -7.17 -2.93 -15.14
CA SER A 134 -8.55 -2.88 -14.68
C SER A 134 -8.86 -1.46 -14.22
N GLU A 135 -9.98 -0.93 -14.67
CA GLU A 135 -10.43 0.40 -14.24
C GLU A 135 -10.86 0.48 -12.77
N TYR A 136 -11.00 -0.67 -12.07
CA TYR A 136 -11.40 -0.75 -10.67
C TYR A 136 -10.23 -0.94 -9.71
N ILE A 137 -9.00 -1.06 -10.19
CA ILE A 137 -7.83 -1.34 -9.34
C ILE A 137 -6.92 -0.13 -9.27
N PHE A 138 -6.58 0.30 -8.07
CA PHE A 138 -5.75 1.47 -7.80
C PHE A 138 -4.65 1.11 -6.81
N ARG A 139 -3.40 1.46 -7.09
CA ARG A 139 -2.27 1.21 -6.21
C ARG A 139 -1.63 2.51 -5.76
N VAL A 140 -1.64 2.76 -4.45
CA VAL A 140 -0.98 3.92 -3.83
C VAL A 140 0.53 3.73 -3.72
N PRO A 141 1.05 2.55 -3.31
CA PRO A 141 2.49 2.32 -3.24
C PRO A 141 3.16 2.32 -4.60
N VAL A 142 4.47 2.54 -4.56
CA VAL A 142 5.33 2.41 -5.74
C VAL A 142 5.33 0.95 -6.22
N SER A 143 5.20 0.74 -7.52
CA SER A 143 5.37 -0.59 -8.14
C SER A 143 6.83 -1.04 -8.12
N SER A 144 7.07 -2.34 -8.02
CA SER A 144 8.40 -2.94 -8.14
C SER A 144 9.14 -2.51 -9.41
N ARG A 145 8.42 -2.27 -10.51
CA ARG A 145 9.02 -1.77 -11.77
C ARG A 145 9.70 -0.40 -11.65
N PHE A 146 9.30 0.45 -10.69
CA PHE A 146 10.00 1.71 -10.42
C PHE A 146 11.08 1.53 -9.35
N TYR A 147 10.86 0.64 -8.38
CA TYR A 147 11.88 0.30 -7.40
C TYR A 147 13.14 -0.24 -8.04
N LYS A 148 13.03 -1.15 -9.04
CA LYS A 148 14.19 -1.70 -9.75
C LYS A 148 15.05 -0.62 -10.41
N ILE A 149 14.42 0.43 -10.98
CA ILE A 149 15.13 1.52 -11.65
C ILE A 149 15.97 2.31 -10.64
N VAL A 150 15.32 2.77 -9.56
CA VAL A 150 15.99 3.59 -8.54
C VAL A 150 17.05 2.80 -7.79
N GLN A 151 16.71 1.57 -7.37
CA GLN A 151 17.63 0.68 -6.67
C GLN A 151 18.79 0.27 -7.56
N GLY A 152 18.53 -0.14 -8.81
CA GLY A 152 19.55 -0.61 -9.74
C GLY A 152 20.53 0.48 -10.09
N LYS A 153 20.05 1.67 -10.45
CA LYS A 153 20.90 2.81 -10.73
C LYS A 153 21.75 3.20 -9.52
N TYR A 154 21.14 3.32 -8.34
CA TYR A 154 21.87 3.65 -7.12
C TYR A 154 22.93 2.58 -6.80
N THR A 155 22.58 1.30 -6.93
CA THR A 155 23.49 0.18 -6.68
C THR A 155 24.68 0.21 -7.61
N ALA A 156 24.45 0.36 -8.93
CA ALA A 156 25.55 0.42 -9.91
C ALA A 156 26.49 1.60 -9.69
N GLU A 157 25.95 2.78 -9.35
CA GLU A 157 26.73 4.02 -9.20
C GLU A 157 27.44 4.16 -7.85
N ASN A 158 26.93 3.50 -6.77
CA ASN A 158 27.39 3.77 -5.39
C ASN A 158 27.81 2.54 -4.61
N GLN A 159 27.41 1.32 -5.02
CA GLN A 159 27.61 0.12 -4.21
C GLN A 159 28.44 -0.95 -4.89
N GLY A 160 28.28 -1.14 -6.19
CA GLY A 160 29.05 -2.10 -6.98
C GLY A 160 28.20 -2.92 -7.94
N THR A 161 28.90 -3.77 -8.71
CA THR A 161 28.29 -4.56 -9.81
C THR A 161 28.43 -6.07 -9.61
N LYS A 162 29.19 -6.54 -8.60
CA LYS A 162 29.22 -7.97 -8.23
C LYS A 162 28.10 -8.25 -7.24
N ILE A 163 26.96 -8.70 -7.72
CA ILE A 163 25.74 -8.79 -6.94
C ILE A 163 25.30 -10.23 -6.74
N ALA A 164 25.14 -10.62 -5.48
CA ALA A 164 24.52 -11.89 -5.09
C ALA A 164 23.08 -11.66 -4.64
N TYR A 165 22.16 -12.53 -5.04
CA TYR A 165 20.71 -12.44 -4.74
C TYR A 165 20.25 -13.69 -3.98
N ILE A 166 19.57 -13.48 -2.85
CA ILE A 166 18.83 -14.50 -2.11
C ILE A 166 17.42 -13.95 -1.92
N TYR A 167 16.41 -14.65 -2.45
CA TYR A 167 15.04 -14.15 -2.38
C TYR A 167 14.06 -15.26 -1.98
N GLY A 168 12.99 -14.87 -1.29
CA GLY A 168 11.91 -15.78 -0.91
C GLY A 168 10.97 -16.11 -2.06
N PRO A 169 10.08 -17.11 -1.88
CA PRO A 169 9.09 -17.51 -2.86
C PRO A 169 7.90 -16.52 -2.94
N ASP A 170 7.81 -15.58 -2.01
CA ASP A 170 6.72 -14.60 -2.01
C ASP A 170 6.75 -13.70 -3.26
N ALA A 171 5.54 -13.32 -3.73
CA ALA A 171 5.40 -12.64 -5.01
C ALA A 171 6.09 -11.26 -5.07
N ALA A 172 6.24 -10.56 -3.94
CA ALA A 172 6.90 -9.25 -3.91
C ALA A 172 8.42 -9.39 -3.89
N GLY A 173 8.95 -10.26 -3.03
CA GLY A 173 10.38 -10.52 -2.89
C GLY A 173 10.98 -11.10 -4.15
N LYS A 174 10.32 -12.08 -4.73
CA LYS A 174 10.70 -12.69 -6.01
C LYS A 174 10.68 -11.68 -7.16
N ASP A 175 9.58 -10.94 -7.33
CA ASP A 175 9.45 -9.93 -8.38
C ASP A 175 10.53 -8.85 -8.28
N PHE A 176 10.82 -8.36 -7.07
CA PHE A 176 11.89 -7.40 -6.85
C PHE A 176 13.26 -7.94 -7.26
N ALA A 177 13.63 -9.13 -6.79
CA ALA A 177 14.95 -9.71 -7.05
C ALA A 177 15.17 -9.97 -8.55
N LEU A 178 14.18 -10.59 -9.21
CA LEU A 178 14.25 -10.90 -10.63
C LEU A 178 14.28 -9.63 -11.48
N SER A 179 13.37 -8.69 -11.20
CA SER A 179 13.29 -7.44 -11.96
C SER A 179 14.51 -6.54 -11.76
N LEU A 180 15.14 -6.56 -10.57
CA LEU A 180 16.39 -5.84 -10.33
C LEU A 180 17.55 -6.50 -11.09
N ALA A 181 17.66 -7.83 -11.10
CA ALA A 181 18.68 -8.53 -11.85
C ALA A 181 18.53 -8.28 -13.37
N ASP A 182 17.30 -8.31 -13.90
CA ASP A 182 17.02 -7.98 -15.30
C ASP A 182 17.41 -6.54 -15.62
N TYR A 183 17.05 -5.57 -14.76
CA TYR A 183 17.44 -4.17 -14.93
C TYR A 183 18.96 -4.00 -14.95
N MET A 184 19.69 -4.69 -14.05
CA MET A 184 21.16 -4.65 -14.00
C MET A 184 21.78 -5.25 -15.26
N ARG A 185 21.21 -6.33 -15.78
CA ARG A 185 21.66 -6.95 -17.04
C ARG A 185 21.44 -6.02 -18.24
N GLU A 186 20.22 -5.50 -18.37
CA GLU A 186 19.81 -4.67 -19.51
C GLU A 186 20.53 -3.32 -19.57
N ASN A 187 20.81 -2.68 -18.44
CA ASN A 187 21.33 -1.32 -18.40
C ASN A 187 22.82 -1.22 -18.06
N TYR A 188 23.40 -2.24 -17.45
CA TYR A 188 24.79 -2.23 -16.97
C TYR A 188 25.59 -3.44 -17.42
N ASN A 189 25.00 -4.39 -18.16
CA ASN A 189 25.61 -5.67 -18.56
C ASN A 189 26.16 -6.46 -17.35
N VAL A 190 25.41 -6.47 -16.25
CA VAL A 190 25.79 -7.11 -14.98
C VAL A 190 24.94 -8.35 -14.77
N GLU A 191 25.62 -9.53 -14.75
CA GLU A 191 25.00 -10.79 -14.36
C GLU A 191 25.13 -11.03 -12.87
N PRO A 192 24.13 -11.68 -12.22
CA PRO A 192 24.26 -12.12 -10.84
C PRO A 192 25.46 -13.03 -10.62
N THR A 193 26.29 -12.73 -9.61
CA THR A 193 27.39 -13.64 -9.21
C THR A 193 26.84 -14.90 -8.52
N TYR A 194 25.68 -14.79 -7.91
CA TYR A 194 24.90 -15.88 -7.33
C TYR A 194 23.43 -15.46 -7.27
N MET A 195 22.52 -16.36 -7.59
CA MET A 195 21.08 -16.09 -7.49
C MET A 195 20.34 -17.35 -7.08
N VAL A 196 19.54 -17.25 -6.01
CA VAL A 196 18.79 -18.40 -5.48
C VAL A 196 17.49 -17.99 -4.82
N GLN A 197 16.46 -18.80 -5.03
CA GLN A 197 15.22 -18.73 -4.26
C GLN A 197 15.35 -19.62 -3.01
N SER A 198 15.05 -19.07 -1.83
CA SER A 198 14.98 -19.82 -0.58
C SER A 198 13.70 -20.67 -0.48
N GLY A 199 13.65 -21.56 0.50
CA GLY A 199 12.44 -22.28 0.84
C GLY A 199 11.33 -21.38 1.39
N GLU A 200 10.12 -21.91 1.47
CA GLU A 200 9.02 -21.23 2.18
C GLU A 200 9.29 -21.22 3.68
N LYS A 201 9.09 -20.07 4.32
CA LYS A 201 9.31 -19.86 5.77
C LYS A 201 10.71 -20.29 6.22
N GLU A 202 11.69 -19.99 5.37
CA GLU A 202 13.08 -20.36 5.64
C GLU A 202 13.57 -19.78 6.97
N THR A 203 14.20 -20.60 7.75
CA THR A 203 14.73 -20.21 9.07
C THR A 203 16.25 -20.18 9.12
N ASP A 204 16.94 -20.88 8.20
CA ASP A 204 18.39 -20.94 8.14
C ASP A 204 18.94 -20.60 6.75
N PHE A 205 19.39 -19.38 6.60
CA PHE A 205 19.98 -18.84 5.38
C PHE A 205 21.47 -19.14 5.23
N ARG A 206 22.15 -19.77 6.21
CA ARG A 206 23.61 -19.90 6.24
C ARG A 206 24.16 -20.63 5.04
N SER A 207 23.48 -21.67 4.54
CA SER A 207 23.90 -22.41 3.34
C SER A 207 23.90 -21.54 2.09
N TYR A 208 22.83 -20.76 1.88
CA TYR A 208 22.71 -19.82 0.75
C TYR A 208 23.75 -18.70 0.88
N LEU A 209 23.91 -18.14 2.08
CA LEU A 209 24.85 -17.05 2.37
C LEU A 209 26.32 -17.47 2.22
N THR A 210 26.65 -18.72 2.58
CA THR A 210 28.02 -19.28 2.37
C THR A 210 28.33 -19.40 0.88
N LYS A 211 27.37 -19.85 0.06
CA LYS A 211 27.53 -19.91 -1.40
C LYS A 211 27.65 -18.51 -2.01
N ALA A 212 26.81 -17.57 -1.55
CA ALA A 212 26.91 -16.17 -1.97
C ALA A 212 28.29 -15.56 -1.61
N LYS A 213 28.77 -15.77 -0.37
CA LYS A 213 30.09 -15.31 0.09
C LYS A 213 31.24 -15.83 -0.79
N ALA A 214 31.17 -17.09 -1.25
CA ALA A 214 32.19 -17.70 -2.10
C ALA A 214 32.36 -17.00 -3.46
N THR A 215 31.37 -16.23 -3.92
CA THR A 215 31.45 -15.44 -5.16
C THR A 215 32.09 -14.07 -4.98
N ASN A 216 32.52 -13.71 -3.75
CA ASN A 216 33.10 -12.43 -3.40
C ASN A 216 32.25 -11.23 -3.87
N PRO A 217 30.96 -11.15 -3.47
CA PRO A 217 30.07 -10.08 -3.92
C PRO A 217 30.44 -8.74 -3.29
N GLU A 218 30.17 -7.66 -4.00
CA GLU A 218 30.18 -6.29 -3.48
C GLU A 218 28.82 -5.93 -2.85
N VAL A 219 27.76 -6.55 -3.37
CA VAL A 219 26.38 -6.31 -2.94
C VAL A 219 25.67 -7.63 -2.68
N LEU A 220 24.98 -7.73 -1.56
CA LEU A 220 24.12 -8.84 -1.18
C LEU A 220 22.68 -8.34 -1.12
N VAL A 221 21.85 -8.80 -2.05
CA VAL A 221 20.40 -8.55 -2.07
C VAL A 221 19.70 -9.66 -1.29
N ILE A 222 18.93 -9.28 -0.25
CA ILE A 222 18.06 -10.18 0.52
C ILE A 222 16.63 -9.67 0.38
N SER A 223 15.80 -10.39 -0.37
CA SER A 223 14.44 -9.99 -0.70
C SER A 223 13.44 -11.11 -0.42
N ALA A 224 12.87 -11.11 0.78
CA ALA A 224 11.91 -12.11 1.26
C ALA A 224 10.87 -11.47 2.16
N LEU A 225 10.01 -12.25 2.78
CA LEU A 225 9.12 -11.75 3.83
C LEU A 225 9.93 -11.25 5.05
N MET A 226 9.28 -10.51 5.92
CA MET A 226 9.90 -9.74 7.01
C MET A 226 10.84 -10.57 7.88
N ASP A 227 10.37 -11.70 8.43
CA ASP A 227 11.17 -12.53 9.35
C ASP A 227 12.35 -13.19 8.65
N GLU A 228 12.16 -13.62 7.40
CA GLU A 228 13.18 -14.20 6.54
C GLU A 228 14.25 -13.16 6.18
N THR A 229 13.84 -11.93 5.84
CA THR A 229 14.76 -10.81 5.56
C THR A 229 15.61 -10.49 6.80
N VAL A 230 14.99 -10.42 7.99
CA VAL A 230 15.71 -10.20 9.26
C VAL A 230 16.76 -11.31 9.50
N ARG A 231 16.36 -12.58 9.34
CA ARG A 231 17.27 -13.73 9.50
C ARG A 231 18.41 -13.69 8.51
N GLY A 232 18.12 -13.46 7.24
CA GLY A 232 19.13 -13.34 6.19
C GLY A 232 20.15 -12.23 6.50
N LEU A 233 19.69 -11.07 6.97
CA LEU A 233 20.58 -9.97 7.39
C LEU A 233 21.47 -10.38 8.56
N VAL A 234 20.91 -10.92 9.65
CA VAL A 234 21.66 -11.34 10.84
C VAL A 234 22.66 -12.43 10.48
N GLN A 235 22.20 -13.50 9.84
CA GLN A 235 23.03 -14.66 9.49
C GLN A 235 24.11 -14.31 8.46
N SER A 236 23.93 -13.24 7.65
CA SER A 236 24.99 -12.77 6.75
C SER A 236 26.26 -12.35 7.49
N TYR A 237 26.13 -11.80 8.69
CA TYR A 237 27.29 -11.49 9.55
C TYR A 237 27.81 -12.72 10.27
N GLU A 238 26.94 -13.66 10.68
CA GLU A 238 27.34 -14.90 11.36
C GLU A 238 28.20 -15.79 10.46
N VAL A 239 27.90 -15.89 9.17
CA VAL A 239 28.75 -16.63 8.19
C VAL A 239 29.99 -15.83 7.77
N GLY A 240 30.17 -14.63 8.31
CA GLY A 240 31.35 -13.80 8.06
C GLY A 240 31.39 -13.14 6.69
N ILE A 241 30.24 -12.75 6.12
CA ILE A 241 30.23 -11.83 4.97
C ILE A 241 30.74 -10.47 5.45
N PRO A 242 31.80 -9.91 4.83
CA PRO A 242 32.43 -8.67 5.28
C PRO A 242 31.46 -7.51 5.44
N LYS A 243 31.75 -6.61 6.39
CA LYS A 243 30.95 -5.37 6.59
C LYS A 243 31.02 -4.43 5.39
N SER A 244 32.06 -4.54 4.57
CA SER A 244 32.23 -3.79 3.32
C SER A 244 31.25 -4.22 2.22
N VAL A 245 30.66 -5.41 2.31
CA VAL A 245 29.61 -5.85 1.37
C VAL A 245 28.33 -5.08 1.69
N TYR A 246 27.82 -4.33 0.74
CA TYR A 246 26.54 -3.64 0.87
C TYR A 246 25.39 -4.62 0.98
N ARG A 247 24.42 -4.33 1.83
CA ARG A 247 23.21 -5.14 2.00
C ARG A 247 22.02 -4.34 1.51
N VAL A 248 21.26 -4.95 0.62
CA VAL A 248 20.10 -4.36 -0.05
C VAL A 248 18.88 -5.21 0.25
N THR A 249 17.77 -4.57 0.57
CA THR A 249 16.48 -5.26 0.67
C THR A 249 15.47 -4.64 -0.29
N ALA A 250 14.40 -5.37 -0.60
CA ALA A 250 13.23 -4.79 -1.22
C ALA A 250 12.61 -3.70 -0.31
N SER A 251 11.54 -3.07 -0.76
CA SER A 251 10.80 -2.07 0.01
C SER A 251 10.31 -2.55 1.38
N ILE A 252 10.32 -3.87 1.62
CA ILE A 252 10.11 -4.48 2.96
C ILE A 252 11.06 -3.89 4.00
N GLY A 253 12.26 -3.46 3.59
CA GLY A 253 13.22 -2.77 4.43
C GLY A 253 12.69 -1.54 5.14
N SER A 254 11.60 -0.93 4.65
CA SER A 254 10.96 0.22 5.29
C SER A 254 10.16 -0.13 6.55
N LYS A 255 9.88 -1.41 6.79
CA LYS A 255 9.10 -1.85 7.95
C LYS A 255 9.92 -1.77 9.22
N VAL A 256 9.31 -1.22 10.27
CA VAL A 256 9.97 -0.96 11.57
C VAL A 256 10.54 -2.23 12.21
N GLU A 257 9.96 -3.39 11.94
CA GLU A 257 10.43 -4.68 12.44
C GLU A 257 11.80 -5.06 11.88
N ILE A 258 12.13 -4.65 10.65
CA ILE A 258 13.44 -4.96 10.05
C ILE A 258 14.58 -4.39 10.91
N PRO A 259 14.70 -3.07 11.13
CA PRO A 259 15.80 -2.55 11.95
C PRO A 259 15.68 -2.94 13.42
N THR A 260 14.46 -3.12 13.94
CA THR A 260 14.23 -3.47 15.34
C THR A 260 14.74 -4.88 15.63
N ASN A 261 14.39 -5.85 14.80
CA ASN A 261 14.70 -7.26 15.01
C ASN A 261 16.08 -7.67 14.47
N ALA A 262 16.54 -7.04 13.37
CA ALA A 262 17.90 -7.27 12.88
C ALA A 262 18.97 -6.58 13.74
N GLY A 263 18.59 -5.65 14.61
CA GLY A 263 19.53 -4.98 15.51
C GLY A 263 20.65 -4.27 14.77
N SER A 264 21.91 -4.50 15.18
CA SER A 264 23.08 -3.91 14.53
C SER A 264 23.27 -4.36 13.08
N ALA A 265 22.72 -5.52 12.69
CA ALA A 265 22.81 -6.04 11.33
C ALA A 265 22.02 -5.19 10.30
N ALA A 266 21.10 -4.35 10.76
CA ALA A 266 20.39 -3.42 9.88
C ALA A 266 21.24 -2.20 9.49
N LYS A 267 22.32 -1.86 10.23
CA LYS A 267 23.14 -0.68 9.91
C LYS A 267 23.79 -0.84 8.53
N GLY A 268 23.66 0.17 7.69
CA GLY A 268 24.17 0.17 6.32
C GLY A 268 23.25 -0.53 5.29
N VAL A 269 22.14 -1.13 5.73
CA VAL A 269 21.16 -1.70 4.80
C VAL A 269 20.45 -0.59 4.04
N THR A 270 20.40 -0.73 2.72
CA THR A 270 19.72 0.21 1.83
C THR A 270 18.48 -0.42 1.19
N TYR A 271 17.49 0.40 0.94
CA TYR A 271 16.25 0.04 0.27
C TYR A 271 15.60 1.26 -0.39
N ALA A 272 14.83 1.01 -1.45
CA ALA A 272 14.03 2.06 -2.06
C ALA A 272 12.64 2.11 -1.43
N ALA A 273 12.16 3.30 -1.08
CA ALA A 273 10.84 3.52 -0.50
C ALA A 273 10.25 4.89 -0.86
N ALA A 274 8.96 5.06 -0.65
CA ALA A 274 8.28 6.33 -0.93
C ALA A 274 8.29 7.32 0.25
N PHE A 275 8.77 6.88 1.43
CA PHE A 275 8.77 7.70 2.65
C PHE A 275 9.89 7.24 3.60
N ALA A 276 10.47 8.20 4.30
CA ALA A 276 11.40 7.97 5.40
C ALA A 276 10.95 8.74 6.64
N ALA A 277 11.06 8.13 7.83
CA ALA A 277 10.75 8.82 9.09
C ALA A 277 11.68 10.02 9.38
N SER A 278 12.81 10.12 8.68
CA SER A 278 13.75 11.24 8.71
C SER A 278 13.38 12.39 7.74
N ASP A 279 12.27 12.29 7.02
CA ASP A 279 11.77 13.34 6.13
C ASP A 279 11.58 14.66 6.89
N LYS A 280 12.15 15.74 6.35
CA LYS A 280 12.17 17.05 7.00
C LYS A 280 10.92 17.89 6.70
N ARG A 281 10.06 17.47 5.78
CA ARG A 281 8.81 18.20 5.43
C ARG A 281 7.93 18.36 6.67
N PRO A 282 7.24 19.51 6.87
CA PRO A 282 6.37 19.73 8.03
C PRO A 282 5.27 18.66 8.17
N ILE A 283 4.65 18.25 7.06
CA ILE A 283 3.63 17.20 7.04
C ILE A 283 4.18 15.86 7.56
N ALA A 284 5.39 15.48 7.11
CA ALA A 284 6.04 14.24 7.53
C ALA A 284 6.38 14.26 9.03
N LYS A 285 6.93 15.38 9.54
CA LYS A 285 7.23 15.53 10.97
C LYS A 285 5.97 15.42 11.83
N LYS A 286 4.87 16.08 11.43
CA LYS A 286 3.57 15.99 12.12
C LYS A 286 3.05 14.57 12.14
N PHE A 287 3.12 13.87 11.00
CA PHE A 287 2.72 12.48 10.87
C PHE A 287 3.55 11.54 11.75
N VAL A 288 4.89 11.65 11.68
CA VAL A 288 5.79 10.83 12.53
C VAL A 288 5.50 11.03 14.01
N LYS A 289 5.26 12.29 14.44
CA LYS A 289 4.88 12.58 15.81
C LYS A 289 3.56 11.94 16.18
N MET A 290 2.53 12.11 15.36
CA MET A 290 1.19 11.54 15.59
C MET A 290 1.24 10.01 15.72
N VAL A 291 1.93 9.32 14.82
CA VAL A 291 2.02 7.86 14.85
C VAL A 291 2.78 7.38 16.09
N LYS A 292 3.87 8.05 16.47
CA LYS A 292 4.61 7.72 17.70
C LYS A 292 3.77 7.92 18.95
N ASP A 293 3.08 9.06 19.06
CA ASP A 293 2.30 9.40 20.26
C ASP A 293 1.09 8.47 20.41
N LYS A 294 0.42 8.15 19.30
CA LYS A 294 -0.83 7.38 19.33
C LYS A 294 -0.62 5.87 19.31
N TYR A 295 0.32 5.38 18.48
CA TYR A 295 0.50 3.95 18.25
C TYR A 295 1.81 3.39 18.82
N GLY A 296 2.70 4.23 19.35
CA GLY A 296 3.94 3.83 19.99
C GLY A 296 5.03 3.33 19.03
N VAL A 297 4.88 3.53 17.72
CA VAL A 297 5.82 3.05 16.69
C VAL A 297 6.38 4.18 15.84
N VAL A 298 7.56 3.98 15.27
CA VAL A 298 8.11 4.88 14.25
C VAL A 298 7.53 4.46 12.90
N PRO A 299 6.78 5.34 12.20
CA PRO A 299 6.16 4.94 10.94
C PRO A 299 7.21 4.70 9.84
N GLY A 300 7.04 3.61 9.13
CA GLY A 300 7.68 3.34 7.85
C GLY A 300 6.85 3.88 6.67
N HIS A 301 7.24 3.51 5.44
CA HIS A 301 6.47 3.89 4.26
C HIS A 301 5.08 3.25 4.21
N ASP A 302 4.90 2.12 4.87
CA ASP A 302 3.62 1.41 4.96
C ASP A 302 2.56 2.23 5.68
N PHE A 303 2.88 2.83 6.84
CA PHE A 303 1.99 3.76 7.53
C PHE A 303 1.69 5.00 6.70
N SER A 304 2.70 5.56 6.02
CA SER A 304 2.51 6.74 5.18
C SER A 304 1.62 6.45 3.97
N GLN A 305 1.80 5.29 3.34
CA GLN A 305 0.97 4.87 2.20
C GLN A 305 -0.48 4.58 2.59
N MET A 306 -0.70 4.01 3.78
CA MET A 306 -2.04 3.84 4.31
C MET A 306 -2.70 5.19 4.58
N MET A 307 -1.98 6.15 5.15
CA MET A 307 -2.51 7.49 5.39
C MET A 307 -2.83 8.22 4.08
N ASP A 308 -1.91 8.20 3.10
CA ASP A 308 -2.15 8.78 1.77
C ASP A 308 -3.36 8.13 1.07
N LEU A 309 -3.54 6.80 1.24
CA LEU A 309 -4.72 6.08 0.74
C LEU A 309 -6.01 6.59 1.38
N LEU A 310 -6.03 6.75 2.70
CA LEU A 310 -7.20 7.21 3.44
C LEU A 310 -7.55 8.66 3.07
N ASP A 311 -6.56 9.53 2.91
CA ASP A 311 -6.75 10.91 2.46
C ASP A 311 -7.33 10.96 1.02
N ILE A 312 -6.80 10.15 0.10
CA ILE A 312 -7.32 10.02 -1.26
C ILE A 312 -8.76 9.50 -1.25
N LEU A 313 -9.04 8.49 -0.42
CA LEU A 313 -10.37 7.92 -0.29
C LEU A 313 -11.36 8.94 0.29
N GLU A 314 -10.97 9.70 1.31
CA GLU A 314 -11.78 10.76 1.88
C GLU A 314 -12.18 11.79 0.81
N ILE A 315 -11.21 12.26 0.01
CA ILE A 315 -11.44 13.21 -1.09
C ILE A 315 -12.41 12.61 -2.12
N ALA A 316 -12.24 11.34 -2.48
CA ALA A 316 -13.09 10.65 -3.44
C ALA A 316 -14.52 10.47 -2.91
N LEU A 317 -14.66 10.05 -1.65
CA LEU A 317 -15.96 9.89 -0.99
C LEU A 317 -16.74 11.21 -0.94
N LYS A 318 -16.07 12.33 -0.62
CA LYS A 318 -16.69 13.67 -0.62
C LYS A 318 -17.18 14.11 -1.99
N LYS A 319 -16.53 13.67 -3.07
CA LYS A 319 -16.90 13.99 -4.45
C LYS A 319 -17.96 13.06 -5.01
N THR A 320 -18.15 11.88 -4.43
CA THR A 320 -19.11 10.88 -4.88
C THR A 320 -20.53 11.27 -4.45
N LYS A 321 -21.47 11.25 -5.40
CA LYS A 321 -22.89 11.35 -5.09
C LYS A 321 -23.45 9.94 -4.98
N PHE A 322 -23.73 9.51 -3.78
CA PHE A 322 -24.33 8.21 -3.51
C PHE A 322 -25.83 8.27 -3.79
N SER A 323 -26.31 7.35 -4.62
CA SER A 323 -27.70 7.31 -5.13
C SER A 323 -28.57 6.25 -4.46
N GLY A 324 -27.93 5.28 -3.75
CA GLY A 324 -28.60 4.08 -3.25
C GLY A 324 -28.58 2.91 -4.24
N ASP A 325 -28.13 3.14 -5.49
CA ASP A 325 -27.82 2.06 -6.41
C ASP A 325 -26.35 1.68 -6.27
N LEU A 326 -26.07 0.55 -5.65
CA LEU A 326 -24.72 0.10 -5.36
C LEU A 326 -23.80 0.02 -6.58
N ALA A 327 -24.34 -0.35 -7.76
CA ALA A 327 -23.53 -0.46 -8.96
C ALA A 327 -23.17 0.92 -9.51
N ALA A 328 -24.13 1.85 -9.52
CA ALA A 328 -23.90 3.25 -9.90
C ALA A 328 -22.93 3.93 -8.92
N ASP A 329 -23.09 3.68 -7.63
CA ASP A 329 -22.28 4.27 -6.57
C ASP A 329 -20.82 3.78 -6.62
N ARG A 330 -20.59 2.48 -6.87
CA ARG A 330 -19.25 1.92 -7.12
C ARG A 330 -18.57 2.53 -8.34
N ASN A 331 -19.31 2.74 -9.42
CA ASN A 331 -18.79 3.38 -10.63
C ASN A 331 -18.44 4.85 -10.37
N SER A 332 -19.32 5.58 -9.69
CA SER A 332 -19.09 6.98 -9.32
C SER A 332 -17.87 7.14 -8.41
N LEU A 333 -17.73 6.25 -7.42
CA LEU A 333 -16.56 6.24 -6.51
C LEU A 333 -15.27 5.86 -7.25
N ARG A 334 -15.32 4.84 -8.16
CA ARG A 334 -14.18 4.53 -9.03
C ARG A 334 -13.72 5.76 -9.82
N ASP A 335 -14.65 6.50 -10.42
CA ASP A 335 -14.32 7.68 -11.21
C ASP A 335 -13.76 8.82 -10.34
N ALA A 336 -14.28 8.97 -9.13
CA ALA A 336 -13.77 9.94 -8.18
C ALA A 336 -12.33 9.60 -7.72
N ILE A 337 -12.01 8.31 -7.48
CA ILE A 337 -10.65 7.87 -7.18
C ILE A 337 -9.74 8.09 -8.39
N ALA A 338 -10.20 7.73 -9.59
CA ALA A 338 -9.46 7.89 -10.83
C ALA A 338 -9.14 9.37 -11.18
N ALA A 339 -9.91 10.31 -10.64
CA ALA A 339 -9.71 11.74 -10.79
C ALA A 339 -8.61 12.32 -9.86
N THR A 340 -7.96 11.48 -9.05
CA THR A 340 -6.83 11.93 -8.22
C THR A 340 -5.67 12.35 -9.12
N THR A 341 -5.26 13.62 -9.00
CA THR A 341 -4.13 14.18 -9.75
C THR A 341 -3.32 15.10 -8.85
N ASP A 342 -2.00 15.05 -8.99
CA ASP A 342 -1.02 15.81 -8.20
C ASP A 342 -1.26 15.77 -6.67
N PHE A 343 -1.76 14.63 -6.16
CA PHE A 343 -1.96 14.49 -4.72
C PHE A 343 -0.62 14.43 -4.01
N ARG A 344 -0.35 15.40 -3.15
CA ARG A 344 0.91 15.56 -2.40
C ARG A 344 0.67 15.31 -0.92
N GLY A 345 0.72 14.04 -0.55
CA GLY A 345 0.65 13.57 0.84
C GLY A 345 2.03 13.35 1.47
N LEU A 346 2.18 12.19 2.06
CA LEU A 346 3.41 11.76 2.75
C LEU A 346 4.42 11.12 1.79
N ALA A 347 3.98 10.56 0.66
CA ALA A 347 4.87 9.96 -0.33
C ALA A 347 5.91 10.96 -0.86
N SER A 348 7.04 10.45 -1.34
CA SER A 348 8.16 11.22 -1.87
C SER A 348 7.84 12.03 -3.14
N GLY A 349 6.79 11.66 -3.85
CA GLY A 349 6.31 12.34 -5.05
C GLY A 349 4.79 12.36 -5.14
N PRO A 350 4.24 13.05 -6.14
CA PRO A 350 2.80 13.13 -6.31
C PRO A 350 2.20 11.78 -6.68
N ILE A 351 1.00 11.50 -6.16
CA ILE A 351 0.19 10.36 -6.54
C ILE A 351 -0.80 10.81 -7.60
N ASN A 352 -0.82 10.09 -8.72
CA ASN A 352 -1.69 10.38 -9.86
C ASN A 352 -2.38 9.10 -10.32
N PHE A 353 -3.68 9.19 -10.52
CA PHE A 353 -4.47 8.18 -11.22
C PHE A 353 -5.05 8.79 -12.50
N CYS A 354 -5.68 7.97 -13.35
CA CYS A 354 -6.48 8.42 -14.47
C CYS A 354 -7.54 7.37 -14.84
N LYS A 355 -8.45 7.69 -15.77
CA LYS A 355 -9.64 6.86 -16.02
C LYS A 355 -9.36 5.54 -16.73
N SER A 356 -8.30 5.45 -17.55
CA SER A 356 -7.95 4.21 -18.24
C SER A 356 -7.61 3.08 -17.25
N GLY A 357 -7.89 1.84 -17.62
CA GLY A 357 -7.46 0.65 -16.87
C GLY A 357 -5.98 0.30 -17.06
N SER A 358 -5.22 1.09 -17.83
CA SER A 358 -3.80 0.82 -18.09
C SER A 358 -2.95 0.93 -16.81
N PRO A 359 -1.80 0.25 -16.76
CA PRO A 359 -0.90 0.30 -15.61
C PRO A 359 -0.49 1.73 -15.24
N GLU A 360 -0.31 2.61 -16.23
CA GLU A 360 0.06 4.01 -16.02
C GLU A 360 -0.99 4.78 -15.22
N CYS A 361 -2.26 4.41 -15.41
CA CYS A 361 -3.37 5.01 -14.69
C CYS A 361 -3.60 4.43 -13.30
N ARG A 362 -3.04 3.24 -13.02
CA ARG A 362 -3.33 2.47 -11.81
C ARG A 362 -2.19 2.45 -10.81
N ASP A 363 -0.98 2.83 -11.23
CA ASP A 363 0.18 3.02 -10.35
C ASP A 363 0.31 4.49 -9.98
N GLY A 364 -0.24 4.86 -8.81
CA GLY A 364 -0.35 6.25 -8.40
C GLY A 364 1.01 6.91 -8.11
N ASN A 365 1.89 6.24 -7.37
CA ASN A 365 3.22 6.75 -7.03
C ASN A 365 4.29 6.09 -7.88
N ARG A 366 5.21 6.92 -8.43
CA ARG A 366 6.29 6.47 -9.33
C ARG A 366 7.68 6.97 -8.93
N THR A 367 7.81 7.62 -7.78
CA THR A 367 9.03 8.35 -7.39
C THR A 367 9.58 7.87 -6.05
N PRO A 368 10.14 6.64 -5.96
CA PRO A 368 10.81 6.21 -4.75
C PRO A 368 12.14 6.96 -4.55
N VAL A 369 12.60 6.98 -3.30
CA VAL A 369 13.92 7.48 -2.91
C VAL A 369 14.71 6.36 -2.24
N MET A 370 16.04 6.45 -2.30
CA MET A 370 16.92 5.52 -1.60
C MET A 370 17.04 5.90 -0.14
N ILE A 371 16.89 4.92 0.73
CA ILE A 371 16.99 5.08 2.18
C ILE A 371 18.03 4.10 2.72
N GLU A 372 18.80 4.56 3.72
CA GLU A 372 19.76 3.75 4.45
C GLU A 372 19.43 3.77 5.94
N TYR A 373 19.62 2.64 6.63
CA TYR A 373 19.65 2.60 8.07
C TYR A 373 21.02 3.04 8.60
N THR A 374 21.11 4.23 9.18
CA THR A 374 22.34 4.74 9.81
C THR A 374 22.54 4.16 11.22
N LYS A 375 21.48 3.61 11.83
CA LYS A 375 21.48 2.89 13.10
C LYS A 375 20.36 1.85 13.09
N GLY A 376 20.63 0.65 13.58
CA GLY A 376 19.65 -0.42 13.81
C GLY A 376 19.19 -0.53 15.27
N GLY A 377 18.34 -1.52 15.56
CA GLY A 377 17.77 -1.78 16.88
C GLY A 377 16.52 -0.92 17.17
N LYS A 378 15.99 -1.03 18.39
CA LYS A 378 14.75 -0.33 18.82
C LYS A 378 14.80 1.19 18.59
N ASN A 379 15.99 1.79 18.67
CA ASN A 379 16.21 3.22 18.44
C ASN A 379 16.87 3.45 17.06
N PHE A 380 16.40 2.75 16.03
CA PHE A 380 16.92 2.87 14.67
C PHE A 380 16.81 4.30 14.13
N LYS A 381 17.69 4.61 13.17
CA LYS A 381 17.66 5.87 12.42
C LYS A 381 17.80 5.59 10.94
N THR A 382 17.16 6.40 10.14
CA THR A 382 17.25 6.37 8.68
C THR A 382 17.78 7.69 8.16
N ALA A 383 18.39 7.64 6.98
CA ALA A 383 18.72 8.81 6.18
C ALA A 383 18.28 8.56 4.73
N VAL A 384 17.98 9.61 4.00
CA VAL A 384 17.87 9.53 2.54
C VAL A 384 19.29 9.38 2.01
N ALA A 385 19.60 8.21 1.45
CA ALA A 385 20.92 7.87 0.95
C ALA A 385 21.15 8.50 -0.44
N GLY A 386 20.07 8.70 -1.22
CA GLY A 386 20.16 9.33 -2.53
C GLY A 386 18.78 9.52 -3.16
N THR A 387 18.74 10.42 -4.13
CA THR A 387 17.63 10.58 -5.06
C THR A 387 18.14 10.22 -6.45
N VAL A 388 17.40 9.40 -7.16
CA VAL A 388 17.75 9.00 -8.52
C VAL A 388 16.77 9.69 -9.46
N THR A 389 17.28 10.52 -10.36
CA THR A 389 16.47 11.11 -11.43
C THR A 389 16.29 10.09 -12.54
N PHE A 390 15.07 9.78 -12.90
CA PHE A 390 14.73 8.95 -14.04
C PHE A 390 13.44 9.43 -14.69
N ASN A 391 13.24 9.07 -15.94
CA ASN A 391 11.99 9.34 -16.62
C ASN A 391 10.96 8.31 -16.16
N ALA A 392 9.95 8.74 -15.41
CA ALA A 392 8.90 7.86 -14.88
C ALA A 392 8.06 7.18 -15.98
N SER A 393 8.06 7.69 -17.20
CA SER A 393 7.45 7.03 -18.36
C SER A 393 8.31 5.91 -18.95
N ALA A 394 9.61 5.88 -18.69
CA ALA A 394 10.51 4.86 -19.21
C ALA A 394 10.37 3.48 -18.55
N GLY A 395 9.65 3.39 -17.44
CA GLY A 395 9.38 2.13 -16.72
C GLY A 395 8.01 1.50 -17.05
N LEU A 396 7.35 2.02 -18.08
CA LEU A 396 6.01 1.61 -18.53
C LEU A 396 6.11 0.71 -19.81
#